data_dbe6203fa3bd29fe96f5359ab740cee3
#
_entry.id   dbe6203fa3bd29fe96f5359ab740cee3
#
_cell.length_a   1.000
_cell.length_b   1.000
_cell.length_c   1.000
_cell.angle_alpha   90.00
_cell.angle_beta   90.00
_cell.angle_gamma   90.00
#
_symmetry.space_group_name_H-M   'P 1'
#
loop_
_entity.id
_entity.type
_entity.pdbx_description
1 polymer ?
#
loop_
_entity_poly.entity_id
_entity_poly.type
_entity_poly.pdbx_seq_one_letter_code
_entity_poly.pdbx_strand_id
1 'polypeptide(L)'
;MQTLRIALVFCVVASASSALFARDLSKNERDLCTWGAGVAATAQQYKLAGLTLYGARNKMQARHFPQQWMRMSALGITEQTYDSASRMRPEGVKQVYYEGCTRHELARR
;
A
#
# COMPACT_ATOMS: atom_id res chain seq x y z
N MET A 1 -48.69 18.65 -2.95
CA MET A 1 -47.84 19.76 -2.48
C MET A 1 -46.88 19.35 -1.37
N GLN A 2 -47.30 18.52 -0.46
CA GLN A 2 -46.39 18.05 0.63
C GLN A 2 -45.33 17.11 0.19
N THR A 3 -45.54 16.38 -0.89
CA THR A 3 -44.57 15.44 -1.46
C THR A 3 -43.33 16.11 -2.07
N LEU A 4 -43.45 17.37 -2.50
CA LEU A 4 -42.33 18.13 -3.08
C LEU A 4 -41.26 18.54 -2.05
N ARG A 5 -41.66 18.66 -0.79
CA ARG A 5 -40.75 19.05 0.29
C ARG A 5 -39.85 17.93 0.74
N ILE A 6 -40.30 16.69 0.60
CA ILE A 6 -39.52 15.50 0.99
C ILE A 6 -38.40 15.26 0.00
N ALA A 7 -38.60 15.55 -1.28
CA ALA A 7 -37.60 15.37 -2.32
C ALA A 7 -36.36 16.28 -2.14
N LEU A 8 -36.59 17.49 -1.58
CA LEU A 8 -35.50 18.46 -1.33
C LEU A 8 -34.54 18.01 -0.21
N VAL A 9 -35.02 17.25 0.77
CA VAL A 9 -34.21 16.76 1.88
C VAL A 9 -33.23 15.70 1.42
N PHE A 10 -33.61 14.88 0.44
CA PHE A 10 -32.73 13.83 -0.10
C PHE A 10 -31.52 14.39 -0.84
N CYS A 11 -31.65 15.53 -1.51
CA CYS A 11 -30.51 16.13 -2.23
C CYS A 11 -29.41 16.63 -1.31
N VAL A 12 -29.77 17.08 -0.09
CA VAL A 12 -28.79 17.60 0.87
C VAL A 12 -27.93 16.48 1.47
N VAL A 13 -28.52 15.29 1.70
CA VAL A 13 -27.80 14.15 2.25
C VAL A 13 -26.79 13.60 1.24
N ALA A 14 -27.12 13.57 -0.05
CA ALA A 14 -26.21 13.12 -1.09
C ALA A 14 -24.98 14.02 -1.24
N SER A 15 -25.14 15.33 -1.04
CA SER A 15 -24.04 16.28 -1.13
C SER A 15 -23.03 16.13 0.01
N ALA A 16 -23.49 15.79 1.21
CA ALA A 16 -22.62 15.60 2.37
C ALA A 16 -21.73 14.36 2.25
N SER A 17 -22.23 13.31 1.59
CA SER A 17 -21.47 12.07 1.39
C SER A 17 -20.28 12.25 0.45
N SER A 18 -20.37 13.12 -0.54
CA SER A 18 -19.30 13.37 -1.51
C SER A 18 -18.05 14.00 -0.90
N ALA A 19 -18.21 14.79 0.13
CA ALA A 19 -17.09 15.49 0.78
C ALA A 19 -16.12 14.54 1.51
N LEU A 20 -16.57 13.35 1.90
CA LEU A 20 -15.76 12.38 2.64
C LEU A 20 -14.70 11.70 1.76
N PHE A 21 -14.85 11.74 0.43
CA PHE A 21 -13.91 11.10 -0.50
C PHE A 21 -12.84 12.06 -1.03
N ALA A 22 -12.85 13.32 -0.58
CA ALA A 22 -11.91 14.33 -1.05
C ALA A 22 -10.60 14.38 -0.27
N ARG A 23 -10.40 13.46 0.71
CA ARG A 23 -9.19 13.43 1.52
C ARG A 23 -8.01 12.91 0.71
N ASP A 24 -6.92 13.67 0.70
CA ASP A 24 -5.67 13.27 0.11
C ASP A 24 -4.73 12.67 1.16
N LEU A 25 -3.78 11.86 0.70
CA LEU A 25 -2.70 11.36 1.54
C LEU A 25 -1.74 12.49 1.90
N SER A 26 -1.19 12.45 3.11
CA SER A 26 -0.09 13.31 3.49
C SER A 26 1.18 12.89 2.75
N LYS A 27 2.17 13.80 2.72
CA LYS A 27 3.47 13.51 2.14
C LYS A 27 4.13 12.30 2.83
N ASN A 28 4.06 12.24 4.16
CA ASN A 28 4.65 11.14 4.92
C ASN A 28 4.01 9.81 4.59
N GLU A 29 2.70 9.77 4.45
CA GLU A 29 1.97 8.56 4.05
C GLU A 29 2.40 8.10 2.66
N ARG A 30 2.50 9.03 1.70
CA ARG A 30 2.97 8.72 0.35
C ARG A 30 4.40 8.20 0.33
N ASP A 31 5.28 8.86 1.09
CA ASP A 31 6.69 8.46 1.16
C ASP A 31 6.85 7.06 1.75
N LEU A 32 6.07 6.74 2.79
CA LEU A 32 6.08 5.41 3.39
C LEU A 32 5.61 4.35 2.38
N CYS A 33 4.52 4.62 1.66
CA CYS A 33 4.01 3.69 0.66
C CYS A 33 4.99 3.53 -0.52
N THR A 34 5.65 4.61 -0.93
CA THR A 34 6.68 4.56 -1.98
C THR A 34 7.86 3.70 -1.54
N TRP A 35 8.33 3.89 -0.31
CA TRP A 35 9.42 3.10 0.24
C TRP A 35 9.06 1.62 0.31
N GLY A 36 7.89 1.29 0.87
CA GLY A 36 7.44 -0.09 0.98
C GLY A 36 7.27 -0.76 -0.38
N ALA A 37 6.76 -0.01 -1.36
CA ALA A 37 6.61 -0.50 -2.74
C ALA A 37 7.97 -0.86 -3.35
N GLY A 38 9.01 -0.05 -3.08
CA GLY A 38 10.38 -0.34 -3.51
C GLY A 38 10.94 -1.60 -2.87
N VAL A 39 10.66 -1.80 -1.58
CA VAL A 39 11.06 -3.02 -0.87
C VAL A 39 10.38 -4.25 -1.48
N ALA A 40 9.07 -4.16 -1.75
CA ALA A 40 8.32 -5.25 -2.37
C ALA A 40 8.87 -5.60 -3.76
N ALA A 41 9.20 -4.60 -4.56
CA ALA A 41 9.80 -4.79 -5.88
C ALA A 41 11.15 -5.51 -5.77
N THR A 42 11.98 -5.12 -4.82
CA THR A 42 13.28 -5.74 -4.58
C THR A 42 13.12 -7.21 -4.15
N ALA A 43 12.17 -7.49 -3.24
CA ALA A 43 11.88 -8.85 -2.81
C ALA A 43 11.41 -9.71 -4.00
N GLN A 44 10.58 -9.16 -4.86
CA GLN A 44 10.11 -9.87 -6.07
C GLN A 44 11.28 -10.15 -7.03
N GLN A 45 12.21 -9.22 -7.16
CA GLN A 45 13.44 -9.43 -7.93
C GLN A 45 14.21 -10.65 -7.42
N TYR A 46 14.40 -10.74 -6.11
CA TYR A 46 15.09 -11.87 -5.50
C TYR A 46 14.36 -13.18 -5.78
N LYS A 47 13.04 -13.17 -5.64
CA LYS A 47 12.19 -14.34 -5.88
C LYS A 47 12.30 -14.82 -7.33
N LEU A 48 12.20 -13.89 -8.29
CA LEU A 48 12.29 -14.23 -9.72
C LEU A 48 13.70 -14.68 -10.11
N ALA A 49 14.72 -14.22 -9.40
CA ALA A 49 16.10 -14.65 -9.61
C ALA A 49 16.40 -16.03 -9.01
N GLY A 50 15.44 -16.64 -8.33
CA GLY A 50 15.57 -17.97 -7.78
C GLY A 50 16.11 -18.04 -6.35
N LEU A 51 16.25 -16.91 -5.66
CA LEU A 51 16.67 -16.93 -4.26
C LEU A 51 15.58 -17.58 -3.42
N THR A 52 15.98 -18.37 -2.42
CA THR A 52 15.05 -18.86 -1.41
C THR A 52 14.61 -17.72 -0.51
N LEU A 53 13.52 -17.90 0.21
CA LEU A 53 13.07 -16.91 1.21
C LEU A 53 14.21 -16.60 2.21
N TYR A 54 14.91 -17.63 2.67
CA TYR A 54 16.04 -17.47 3.59
C TYR A 54 17.12 -16.57 2.98
N GLY A 55 17.53 -16.85 1.73
CA GLY A 55 18.52 -16.04 1.03
C GLY A 55 18.07 -14.61 0.80
N ALA A 56 16.81 -14.43 0.44
CA ALA A 56 16.25 -13.10 0.24
C ALA A 56 16.21 -12.30 1.57
N ARG A 57 15.81 -12.94 2.67
CA ARG A 57 15.81 -12.32 3.99
C ARG A 57 17.23 -11.89 4.38
N ASN A 58 18.24 -12.73 4.15
CA ASN A 58 19.62 -12.39 4.47
C ASN A 58 20.09 -11.18 3.67
N LYS A 59 19.78 -11.10 2.39
CA LYS A 59 20.11 -9.94 1.57
C LYS A 59 19.39 -8.67 2.03
N MET A 60 18.13 -8.79 2.34
CA MET A 60 17.33 -7.65 2.80
C MET A 60 17.84 -7.14 4.15
N GLN A 61 18.15 -8.05 5.07
CA GLN A 61 18.63 -7.72 6.42
C GLN A 61 19.99 -7.02 6.38
N ALA A 62 20.82 -7.32 5.39
CA ALA A 62 22.15 -6.72 5.23
C ALA A 62 22.10 -5.29 4.68
N ARG A 63 20.96 -4.83 4.20
CA ARG A 63 20.82 -3.46 3.67
C ARG A 63 20.83 -2.45 4.81
N HIS A 64 21.24 -1.22 4.48
CA HIS A 64 21.21 -0.14 5.45
C HIS A 64 19.80 0.41 5.63
N PHE A 65 19.34 0.50 6.86
CA PHE A 65 18.06 1.12 7.22
C PHE A 65 18.31 2.16 8.32
N PRO A 66 17.82 3.41 8.13
CA PRO A 66 17.99 4.45 9.15
C PRO A 66 17.31 4.12 10.50
N GLN A 67 16.23 3.34 10.46
CA GLN A 67 15.44 3.00 11.63
C GLN A 67 15.24 1.49 11.74
N GLN A 68 15.22 0.99 12.98
CA GLN A 68 15.02 -0.45 13.23
C GLN A 68 13.67 -0.95 12.71
N TRP A 69 12.62 -0.14 12.85
CA TRP A 69 11.29 -0.53 12.37
C TRP A 69 11.27 -0.72 10.86
N MET A 70 12.09 0.03 10.11
CA MET A 70 12.17 -0.12 8.65
C MET A 70 12.74 -1.48 8.29
N ARG A 71 13.78 -1.94 8.99
CA ARG A 71 14.33 -3.28 8.78
C ARG A 71 13.29 -4.35 9.05
N MET A 72 12.58 -4.25 10.16
CA MET A 72 11.54 -5.21 10.52
C MET A 72 10.42 -5.23 9.47
N SER A 73 9.99 -4.06 9.03
CA SER A 73 8.96 -3.94 7.99
C SER A 73 9.44 -4.52 6.67
N ALA A 74 10.69 -4.26 6.29
CA ALA A 74 11.26 -4.78 5.05
C ALA A 74 11.31 -6.32 5.04
N LEU A 75 11.63 -6.94 6.18
CA LEU A 75 11.61 -8.39 6.31
C LEU A 75 10.19 -8.95 6.19
N GLY A 76 9.22 -8.28 6.82
CA GLY A 76 7.81 -8.66 6.72
C GLY A 76 7.28 -8.55 5.29
N ILE A 77 7.63 -7.48 4.58
CA ILE A 77 7.25 -7.30 3.17
C ILE A 77 7.88 -8.40 2.30
N THR A 78 9.12 -8.76 2.59
CA THR A 78 9.82 -9.86 1.88
C THR A 78 9.07 -11.17 2.06
N GLU A 79 8.64 -11.50 3.27
CA GLU A 79 7.86 -12.70 3.55
C GLU A 79 6.52 -12.69 2.80
N GLN A 80 5.80 -11.59 2.84
CA GLN A 80 4.54 -11.44 2.10
C GLN A 80 4.73 -11.67 0.61
N THR A 81 5.80 -11.11 0.06
CA THR A 81 6.11 -11.23 -1.37
C THR A 81 6.36 -12.69 -1.74
N TYR A 82 7.06 -13.43 -0.90
CA TYR A 82 7.34 -14.85 -1.14
C TYR A 82 6.11 -15.74 -0.95
N ASP A 83 5.20 -15.37 -0.05
CA ASP A 83 3.95 -16.09 0.15
C ASP A 83 3.00 -15.95 -1.06
N SER A 84 3.13 -14.87 -1.81
CA SER A 84 2.34 -14.67 -3.01
C SER A 84 2.78 -15.65 -4.11
N ALA A 85 1.82 -16.25 -4.80
CA ALA A 85 2.09 -17.09 -5.97
C ALA A 85 2.39 -16.26 -7.23
N SER A 86 2.31 -14.94 -7.16
CA SER A 86 2.48 -14.07 -8.32
C SER A 86 3.92 -14.09 -8.83
N ARG A 87 4.05 -14.20 -10.15
CA ARG A 87 5.32 -14.06 -10.85
C ARG A 87 5.37 -12.76 -11.65
N MET A 88 4.61 -11.79 -11.22
CA MET A 88 4.54 -10.46 -11.80
C MET A 88 5.93 -9.81 -11.81
N ARG A 89 6.18 -8.96 -12.78
CA ARG A 89 7.42 -8.17 -12.83
C ARG A 89 7.55 -7.28 -11.60
N PRO A 90 8.78 -6.95 -11.17
CA PRO A 90 8.98 -6.07 -10.00
C PRO A 90 8.24 -4.74 -10.10
N GLU A 91 8.17 -4.11 -11.28
CA GLU A 91 7.42 -2.87 -11.47
C GLU A 91 5.93 -3.04 -11.19
N GLY A 92 5.37 -4.18 -11.60
CA GLY A 92 3.96 -4.51 -11.34
C GLY A 92 3.70 -4.71 -9.86
N VAL A 93 4.58 -5.43 -9.18
CA VAL A 93 4.50 -5.62 -7.72
C VAL A 93 4.59 -4.27 -7.00
N LYS A 94 5.50 -3.41 -7.44
CA LYS A 94 5.67 -2.06 -6.90
C LYS A 94 4.37 -1.27 -6.97
N GLN A 95 3.73 -1.28 -8.13
CA GLN A 95 2.47 -0.58 -8.35
C GLN A 95 1.34 -1.14 -7.50
N VAL A 96 1.18 -2.46 -7.47
CA VAL A 96 0.13 -3.12 -6.68
C VAL A 96 0.31 -2.83 -5.19
N TYR A 97 1.55 -2.91 -4.70
CA TYR A 97 1.84 -2.60 -3.31
C TYR A 97 1.51 -1.14 -2.99
N TYR A 98 1.95 -0.21 -3.82
CA TYR A 98 1.69 1.22 -3.63
C TYR A 98 0.19 1.50 -3.57
N GLU A 99 -0.58 0.97 -4.51
CA GLU A 99 -2.02 1.15 -4.55
C GLU A 99 -2.71 0.59 -3.30
N GLY A 100 -2.32 -0.61 -2.87
CA GLY A 100 -2.86 -1.23 -1.66
C GLY A 100 -2.49 -0.45 -0.40
N CYS A 101 -1.26 0.02 -0.31
CA CYS A 101 -0.77 0.82 0.80
C CYS A 101 -1.53 2.15 0.91
N THR A 102 -1.68 2.87 -0.19
CA THR A 102 -2.38 4.16 -0.20
C THR A 102 -3.85 4.00 0.15
N ARG A 103 -4.50 2.95 -0.34
CA ARG A 103 -5.89 2.64 0.01
C ARG A 103 -6.04 2.36 1.51
N HIS A 104 -5.10 1.59 2.07
CA HIS A 104 -5.10 1.28 3.50
C HIS A 104 -4.94 2.55 4.34
N GLU A 105 -4.02 3.43 3.97
CA GLU A 105 -3.80 4.68 4.68
C GLU A 105 -5.02 5.61 4.63
N LEU A 106 -5.70 5.67 3.47
CA LEU A 106 -6.93 6.45 3.35
C LEU A 106 -8.08 5.90 4.20
N ALA A 107 -8.17 4.58 4.32
CA ALA A 107 -9.23 3.91 5.07
C ALA A 107 -9.01 3.91 6.57
N ARG A 108 -7.77 4.15 7.02
CA ARG A 108 -7.38 4.01 8.42
C ARG A 108 -7.98 5.06 9.35
N ARG A 109 -8.53 6.13 8.83
CA ARG A 109 -9.12 7.22 9.64
C ARG A 109 -10.62 7.26 9.62
#